data_68dda7ee53af7d721f4225a7d4d3b6e6
#
_entry.id   68dda7ee53af7d721f4225a7d4d3b6e6
#
_cell.length_a   1.000
_cell.length_b   1.000
_cell.length_c   1.000
_cell.angle_alpha   90.00
_cell.angle_beta   90.00
_cell.angle_gamma   90.00
#
_symmetry.space_group_name_H-M   'P 1'
#
loop_
_entity.id
_entity.type
_entity.pdbx_description
1 polymer ?
#
loop_
_entity_poly.entity_id
_entity_poly.type
_entity_poly.pdbx_seq_one_letter_code
_entity_poly.pdbx_strand_id
1 'polypeptide(L)'
;VLGDGKGSFTNVSIQNLRNQHGNVPEEYVLIHTPKASSSFAGTNLYVNGADAVTIGPDGSYVPYTGTVSNDGTLDNETGAAGMTRSQSGFTKDFLNFDVDYFIKNGQDLVARTKNVQADHRTKSFNIDRLPGLALLDQGGDLAAGAGMESAAESAMCLPGEEPCGTRAFMAVSGGYSTYKTDTHFNMTSGNAMVGLARYCKLPSVGFLAGVFFETGLSRFDAEHEYAGYDSFDSEGNASYYGAGALGKLYLNETAMQGLYAEGSFRIGMLNYNWDTDGWLVNGSEADYSSQSPYMAAHGGIGWMKSVTDSVDLDIYAKYLWSHVSGDDGSISGSRVNFDAMDSNRLRGGARLSFKGSEAFSWYFGAAYERQFYGRSASDVYGHDTPSASLKGDTAMVEAGLQLKP
;
A
#
# COMPACT_ATOMS: atom_id res chain seq x y z
N VAL A 1 13.24 34.53 -21.46
CA VAL A 1 13.43 35.92 -21.89
C VAL A 1 14.01 35.93 -23.27
N LEU A 2 13.31 36.52 -24.24
CA LEU A 2 13.81 36.72 -25.60
C LEU A 2 14.31 38.17 -25.68
N GLY A 3 15.60 38.37 -25.89
CA GLY A 3 16.19 39.68 -25.99
C GLY A 3 17.19 39.79 -27.14
N ASP A 4 17.44 40.97 -27.67
CA ASP A 4 18.35 41.25 -28.81
C ASP A 4 19.84 41.01 -28.53
N GLY A 5 20.18 40.38 -27.43
CA GLY A 5 21.56 40.01 -27.11
C GLY A 5 22.48 41.15 -26.72
N LYS A 6 21.93 42.33 -26.38
CA LYS A 6 22.68 43.47 -25.86
C LYS A 6 22.20 43.76 -24.43
N GLY A 7 22.77 43.09 -23.47
CA GLY A 7 22.45 43.33 -22.04
C GLY A 7 23.20 42.36 -21.17
N SER A 8 23.45 42.73 -19.94
CA SER A 8 23.95 41.81 -18.91
C SER A 8 22.78 41.44 -17.99
N PHE A 9 22.66 40.17 -17.68
CA PHE A 9 21.72 39.70 -16.68
C PHE A 9 22.42 39.77 -15.34
N THR A 10 21.79 40.40 -14.37
CA THR A 10 22.37 40.55 -13.03
C THR A 10 21.90 39.42 -12.11
N ASN A 11 20.63 39.09 -12.17
CA ASN A 11 20.03 38.03 -11.36
C ASN A 11 19.01 37.26 -12.19
N VAL A 12 19.04 35.93 -12.11
CA VAL A 12 18.03 35.03 -12.66
C VAL A 12 17.52 34.15 -11.54
N SER A 13 16.23 34.22 -11.28
CA SER A 13 15.57 33.39 -10.26
C SER A 13 14.64 32.41 -10.92
N ILE A 14 14.80 31.10 -10.61
CA ILE A 14 13.98 30.01 -11.11
C ILE A 14 13.21 29.45 -9.92
N GLN A 15 11.88 29.56 -9.98
CA GLN A 15 11.02 29.11 -8.88
C GLN A 15 10.27 27.80 -9.18
N ASN A 16 10.29 27.33 -10.41
CA ASN A 16 9.48 26.17 -10.76
C ASN A 16 10.06 25.42 -11.97
N LEU A 17 10.89 24.40 -11.72
CA LEU A 17 11.44 23.54 -12.76
C LEU A 17 10.45 22.43 -13.13
N ARG A 18 9.29 22.79 -13.71
CA ARG A 18 8.31 21.82 -14.24
C ARG A 18 7.86 22.19 -15.63
N ASN A 19 7.56 21.19 -16.44
CA ASN A 19 6.82 21.41 -17.68
C ASN A 19 5.31 21.57 -17.38
N GLN A 20 4.50 21.87 -18.43
CA GLN A 20 3.05 22.03 -18.32
C GLN A 20 2.31 20.76 -17.83
N HIS A 21 2.96 19.62 -17.82
CA HIS A 21 2.42 18.32 -17.39
C HIS A 21 2.91 17.89 -15.99
N GLY A 22 3.63 18.78 -15.28
CA GLY A 22 4.13 18.49 -13.94
C GLY A 22 5.39 17.63 -13.88
N ASN A 23 5.90 17.12 -14.98
CA ASN A 23 7.15 16.35 -15.02
C ASN A 23 8.36 17.27 -14.85
N VAL A 24 9.43 16.76 -14.23
CA VAL A 24 10.75 17.40 -14.22
C VAL A 24 11.40 17.14 -15.57
N PRO A 25 11.52 18.13 -16.47
CA PRO A 25 12.13 17.89 -17.79
C PRO A 25 13.63 17.73 -17.68
N GLU A 26 14.21 17.00 -18.62
CA GLU A 26 15.65 16.81 -18.69
C GLU A 26 16.40 18.13 -18.90
N GLU A 27 15.88 19.03 -19.72
CA GLU A 27 16.51 20.33 -19.99
C GLU A 27 15.51 21.49 -20.00
N TYR A 28 15.94 22.62 -19.42
CA TYR A 28 15.24 23.91 -19.51
C TYR A 28 16.17 24.95 -20.11
N VAL A 29 15.72 25.63 -21.15
CA VAL A 29 16.36 26.87 -21.59
C VAL A 29 15.88 28.00 -20.69
N LEU A 30 16.75 28.47 -19.81
CA LEU A 30 16.45 29.52 -18.86
C LEU A 30 16.49 30.90 -19.52
N ILE A 31 17.50 31.11 -20.36
CA ILE A 31 17.72 32.31 -21.12
C ILE A 31 18.18 31.95 -22.51
N HIS A 32 17.51 32.50 -23.52
CA HIS A 32 17.92 32.40 -24.91
C HIS A 32 18.36 33.74 -25.42
N THR A 33 19.55 33.84 -26.01
CA THR A 33 20.06 35.02 -26.68
C THR A 33 20.22 34.76 -28.18
N PRO A 34 19.52 35.50 -29.07
CA PRO A 34 19.53 35.20 -30.51
C PRO A 34 20.89 35.46 -31.19
N LYS A 35 21.84 36.09 -30.54
CA LYS A 35 23.19 36.27 -31.00
C LYS A 35 24.17 35.81 -29.95
N ALA A 36 25.10 34.92 -30.38
CA ALA A 36 26.22 34.51 -29.56
C ALA A 36 26.94 35.73 -29.02
N SER A 37 26.68 36.14 -27.80
CA SER A 37 27.41 37.17 -27.15
C SER A 37 27.42 36.90 -25.64
N SER A 38 28.56 36.85 -25.16
CA SER A 38 29.09 36.95 -23.79
C SER A 38 28.23 37.58 -22.67
N SER A 39 26.91 37.58 -22.80
CA SER A 39 26.00 38.35 -21.96
C SER A 39 25.68 37.70 -20.63
N PHE A 40 26.23 36.54 -20.34
CA PHE A 40 26.02 35.86 -19.05
C PHE A 40 27.09 36.11 -18.01
N ALA A 41 28.18 36.83 -18.38
CA ALA A 41 29.20 37.21 -17.42
C ALA A 41 28.66 38.05 -16.28
N GLY A 42 28.93 37.66 -15.05
CA GLY A 42 28.45 38.36 -13.86
C GLY A 42 26.99 38.10 -13.47
N THR A 43 26.32 37.11 -14.14
CA THR A 43 24.93 36.76 -13.79
C THR A 43 24.89 35.89 -12.55
N ASN A 44 24.08 36.31 -11.56
CA ASN A 44 23.75 35.46 -10.42
C ASN A 44 22.52 34.58 -10.75
N LEU A 45 22.65 33.29 -10.54
CA LEU A 45 21.57 32.34 -10.78
C LEU A 45 21.05 31.81 -9.45
N TYR A 46 19.77 32.03 -9.19
CA TYR A 46 19.04 31.55 -8.02
C TYR A 46 18.06 30.48 -8.43
N VAL A 47 18.10 29.33 -7.77
CA VAL A 47 17.17 28.23 -8.01
C VAL A 47 16.40 27.93 -6.73
N ASN A 48 15.09 28.00 -6.80
CA ASN A 48 14.17 27.81 -5.65
C ASN A 48 14.52 28.65 -4.40
N GLY A 49 15.14 29.80 -4.62
CA GLY A 49 15.48 30.74 -3.54
C GLY A 49 16.66 30.33 -2.64
N ALA A 50 17.27 29.16 -2.88
CA ALA A 50 18.23 28.59 -1.95
C ALA A 50 19.70 28.97 -2.23
N ASP A 51 20.17 28.93 -3.50
CA ASP A 51 21.57 29.17 -3.80
C ASP A 51 21.79 30.05 -5.03
N ALA A 52 22.77 30.96 -4.95
CA ALA A 52 23.18 31.82 -6.05
C ALA A 52 24.48 31.32 -6.64
N VAL A 53 24.58 31.27 -7.95
CA VAL A 53 25.84 31.16 -8.68
C VAL A 53 26.07 32.41 -9.53
N THR A 54 27.32 32.84 -9.63
CA THR A 54 27.70 33.93 -10.50
C THR A 54 28.46 33.40 -11.70
N ILE A 55 28.07 33.82 -12.89
CA ILE A 55 28.77 33.45 -14.14
C ILE A 55 29.93 34.42 -14.35
N GLY A 56 31.16 33.90 -14.37
CA GLY A 56 32.36 34.68 -14.60
C GLY A 56 32.50 35.14 -16.05
N PRO A 57 33.51 36.05 -16.34
CA PRO A 57 33.71 36.60 -17.67
C PRO A 57 34.08 35.59 -18.77
N ASP A 58 34.62 34.45 -18.36
CA ASP A 58 35.00 33.29 -19.21
C ASP A 58 33.88 32.26 -19.35
N GLY A 59 32.67 32.52 -18.84
CA GLY A 59 31.58 31.58 -18.78
C GLY A 59 31.65 30.63 -17.56
N SER A 60 32.67 30.83 -16.70
CA SER A 60 32.77 30.03 -15.47
C SER A 60 31.70 30.46 -14.45
N TYR A 61 31.26 29.50 -13.63
CA TYR A 61 30.37 29.81 -12.52
C TYR A 61 31.17 30.01 -11.24
N VAL A 62 30.88 31.06 -10.52
CA VAL A 62 31.48 31.35 -9.20
C VAL A 62 30.39 31.15 -8.14
N PRO A 63 30.57 30.24 -7.15
CA PRO A 63 29.61 30.13 -6.07
C PRO A 63 29.54 31.42 -5.27
N TYR A 64 28.33 31.86 -5.04
CA TYR A 64 28.10 33.03 -4.19
C TYR A 64 28.10 32.64 -2.68
N THR A 65 27.69 31.45 -2.35
CA THR A 65 27.74 30.86 -1.00
C THR A 65 28.11 29.40 -1.09
N GLY A 66 29.03 28.93 -0.29
CA GLY A 66 29.84 27.73 -0.35
C GLY A 66 29.20 26.34 -0.49
N THR A 67 27.98 26.19 -0.95
CA THR A 67 27.25 24.89 -1.04
C THR A 67 27.21 24.30 -2.44
N VAL A 68 27.66 24.94 -3.48
CA VAL A 68 27.67 24.43 -4.85
C VAL A 68 28.92 23.59 -5.08
N SER A 69 28.79 22.30 -5.27
CA SER A 69 29.90 21.44 -5.65
C SER A 69 30.41 21.80 -7.06
N ASN A 70 31.70 22.07 -7.15
CA ASN A 70 32.37 22.32 -8.42
C ASN A 70 33.01 21.02 -8.86
N ASP A 71 32.43 20.33 -9.83
CA ASP A 71 33.04 19.10 -10.36
C ASP A 71 34.14 19.36 -11.38
N GLY A 72 34.32 20.63 -11.76
CA GLY A 72 35.41 21.05 -12.67
C GLY A 72 35.32 20.48 -14.08
N THR A 73 34.23 19.83 -14.44
CA THR A 73 34.08 19.27 -15.79
C THR A 73 33.64 20.35 -16.77
N LEU A 74 34.40 20.45 -17.85
CA LEU A 74 34.02 21.24 -19.02
C LEU A 74 33.11 20.38 -19.89
N ASP A 75 31.83 20.72 -19.94
CA ASP A 75 30.90 20.07 -20.85
C ASP A 75 31.03 20.71 -22.24
N ASN A 76 31.48 19.90 -23.21
CA ASN A 76 31.78 20.34 -24.55
C ASN A 76 30.74 19.77 -25.52
N GLU A 77 29.46 19.78 -25.19
CA GLU A 77 28.40 19.22 -26.03
C GLU A 77 28.31 19.86 -27.43
N THR A 78 28.94 20.99 -27.67
CA THR A 78 28.80 21.70 -28.92
C THR A 78 30.09 22.33 -29.45
N GLY A 79 31.27 21.96 -28.91
CA GLY A 79 32.54 22.50 -29.33
C GLY A 79 32.82 23.92 -28.79
N ALA A 80 31.94 24.54 -28.03
CA ALA A 80 32.19 25.76 -27.28
C ALA A 80 32.57 25.37 -25.85
N ALA A 81 33.65 25.95 -25.33
CA ALA A 81 34.05 25.72 -23.94
C ALA A 81 32.96 26.27 -23.00
N GLY A 82 32.12 25.40 -22.50
CA GLY A 82 31.12 25.72 -21.46
C GLY A 82 31.52 25.00 -20.17
N MET A 83 31.50 25.70 -19.04
CA MET A 83 31.63 25.05 -17.73
C MET A 83 30.27 24.56 -17.29
N THR A 84 30.17 23.27 -17.04
CA THR A 84 28.98 22.70 -16.35
C THR A 84 29.16 22.86 -14.87
N ARG A 85 28.13 23.31 -14.20
CA ARG A 85 28.07 23.39 -12.77
C ARG A 85 26.94 22.54 -12.24
N SER A 86 27.29 21.65 -11.36
CA SER A 86 26.32 20.79 -10.69
C SER A 86 25.91 21.37 -9.34
N GLN A 87 24.64 21.35 -9.09
CA GLN A 87 24.04 21.59 -7.79
C GLN A 87 23.18 20.39 -7.42
N SER A 88 23.39 19.84 -6.22
CA SER A 88 22.70 18.64 -5.74
C SER A 88 21.75 18.97 -4.59
N GLY A 89 20.81 18.05 -4.34
CA GLY A 89 19.95 18.11 -3.17
C GLY A 89 18.68 18.95 -3.35
N PHE A 90 18.20 19.14 -4.58
CA PHE A 90 16.87 19.71 -4.78
C PHE A 90 15.80 18.69 -4.47
N THR A 91 14.80 19.10 -3.69
CA THR A 91 13.58 18.32 -3.47
C THR A 91 12.39 19.12 -3.95
N LYS A 92 11.62 18.55 -4.85
CA LYS A 92 10.35 19.14 -5.28
C LYS A 92 9.37 18.07 -5.69
N ASP A 93 8.13 18.24 -5.22
CA ASP A 93 7.00 17.41 -5.64
C ASP A 93 7.27 15.91 -5.46
N PHE A 94 7.89 15.58 -4.30
CA PHE A 94 8.31 14.22 -3.94
C PHE A 94 9.48 13.66 -4.76
N LEU A 95 10.15 14.47 -5.57
CA LEU A 95 11.34 14.06 -6.31
C LEU A 95 12.57 14.79 -5.79
N ASN A 96 13.65 14.06 -5.61
CA ASN A 96 15.01 14.56 -5.41
C ASN A 96 15.74 14.53 -6.72
N PHE A 97 16.49 15.61 -7.03
CA PHE A 97 17.26 15.69 -8.26
C PHE A 97 18.45 16.64 -8.11
N ASP A 98 19.39 16.50 -9.00
CA ASP A 98 20.50 17.42 -9.19
C ASP A 98 20.26 18.27 -10.44
N VAL A 99 20.89 19.42 -10.53
CA VAL A 99 20.79 20.32 -11.68
C VAL A 99 22.18 20.73 -12.14
N ASP A 100 22.45 20.53 -13.43
CA ASP A 100 23.60 21.07 -14.10
C ASP A 100 23.21 22.33 -14.87
N TYR A 101 24.03 23.36 -14.72
CA TYR A 101 23.89 24.62 -15.47
C TYR A 101 25.03 24.74 -16.47
N PHE A 102 24.72 25.03 -17.71
CA PHE A 102 25.73 25.20 -18.77
C PHE A 102 25.21 26.14 -19.88
N ILE A 103 26.15 26.62 -20.68
CA ILE A 103 25.81 27.44 -21.85
C ILE A 103 25.82 26.54 -23.08
N LYS A 104 24.67 26.40 -23.73
CA LYS A 104 24.48 25.61 -24.95
C LYS A 104 24.57 26.52 -26.16
N ASN A 105 25.37 26.11 -27.15
CA ASN A 105 25.57 26.84 -28.41
C ASN A 105 26.06 28.32 -28.23
N GLY A 106 26.62 28.68 -27.10
CA GLY A 106 27.01 30.05 -26.79
C GLY A 106 25.87 31.07 -26.71
N GLN A 107 24.61 30.58 -26.74
CA GLN A 107 23.40 31.42 -26.83
C GLN A 107 22.41 31.15 -25.69
N ASP A 108 22.40 29.94 -25.15
CA ASP A 108 21.38 29.48 -24.21
C ASP A 108 22.02 29.19 -22.85
N LEU A 109 21.51 29.82 -21.80
CA LEU A 109 21.73 29.30 -20.45
C LEU A 109 20.70 28.20 -20.19
N VAL A 110 21.19 26.99 -19.94
CA VAL A 110 20.37 25.78 -19.79
C VAL A 110 20.54 25.21 -18.41
N ALA A 111 19.46 24.76 -17.81
CA ALA A 111 19.45 23.88 -16.64
C ALA A 111 19.08 22.48 -17.10
N ARG A 112 19.89 21.48 -16.75
CA ARG A 112 19.63 20.06 -17.01
C ARG A 112 19.45 19.36 -15.69
N THR A 113 18.33 18.67 -15.53
CA THR A 113 18.10 17.83 -14.35
C THR A 113 18.77 16.45 -14.56
N LYS A 114 19.36 15.94 -13.51
CA LYS A 114 19.95 14.59 -13.49
C LYS A 114 19.70 13.91 -12.14
N ASN A 115 19.93 12.60 -12.09
CA ASN A 115 19.75 11.80 -10.85
C ASN A 115 18.35 11.96 -10.24
N VAL A 116 17.32 12.10 -11.09
CA VAL A 116 15.94 12.24 -10.62
C VAL A 116 15.47 10.95 -10.01
N GLN A 117 15.05 11.01 -8.76
CA GLN A 117 14.52 9.87 -8.02
C GLN A 117 13.44 10.31 -7.05
N ALA A 118 12.54 9.40 -6.68
CA ALA A 118 11.55 9.69 -5.65
C ALA A 118 12.24 9.95 -4.30
N ASP A 119 11.73 10.92 -3.54
CA ASP A 119 12.16 11.16 -2.17
C ASP A 119 11.87 9.90 -1.33
N HIS A 120 12.82 9.48 -0.51
CA HIS A 120 12.68 8.26 0.28
C HIS A 120 11.53 8.33 1.31
N ARG A 121 11.10 9.53 1.72
CA ARG A 121 9.92 9.74 2.57
C ARG A 121 8.61 9.33 1.87
N THR A 122 8.59 9.24 0.53
CA THR A 122 7.44 8.71 -0.22
C THR A 122 7.14 7.24 0.10
N LYS A 123 8.03 6.54 0.84
CA LYS A 123 7.73 5.24 1.41
C LYS A 123 6.50 5.28 2.31
N SER A 124 6.22 6.40 3.00
CA SER A 124 5.02 6.58 3.82
C SER A 124 3.74 6.32 3.04
N PHE A 125 3.65 6.76 1.77
CA PHE A 125 2.48 6.52 0.92
C PHE A 125 2.16 5.03 0.76
N ASN A 126 3.21 4.22 0.64
CA ASN A 126 3.07 2.76 0.54
C ASN A 126 2.78 2.11 1.90
N ILE A 127 3.31 2.67 2.99
CA ILE A 127 3.00 2.22 4.35
C ILE A 127 1.52 2.47 4.66
N ASP A 128 1.03 3.67 4.39
CA ASP A 128 -0.32 4.11 4.74
C ASP A 128 -1.42 3.43 3.88
N ARG A 129 -1.03 2.72 2.81
CA ARG A 129 -1.91 1.84 2.04
C ARG A 129 -2.06 0.43 2.61
N LEU A 130 -1.06 -0.07 3.33
CA LEU A 130 -1.06 -1.43 3.88
C LEU A 130 -2.19 -1.71 4.87
N PRO A 131 -2.67 -0.77 5.71
CA PRO A 131 -3.83 -0.99 6.57
C PRO A 131 -5.09 -1.43 5.80
N GLY A 132 -5.30 -0.93 4.58
CA GLY A 132 -6.40 -1.39 3.73
C GLY A 132 -6.28 -2.87 3.33
N LEU A 133 -5.08 -3.30 2.93
CA LEU A 133 -4.79 -4.70 2.64
C LEU A 133 -4.90 -5.57 3.89
N ALA A 134 -4.40 -5.10 5.03
CA ALA A 134 -4.48 -5.80 6.31
C ALA A 134 -5.95 -5.98 6.77
N LEU A 135 -6.80 -4.99 6.57
CA LEU A 135 -8.23 -5.10 6.85
C LEU A 135 -8.92 -6.16 5.98
N LEU A 136 -8.61 -6.21 4.68
CA LEU A 136 -9.12 -7.24 3.78
C LEU A 136 -8.62 -8.64 4.15
N ASP A 137 -7.39 -8.75 4.60
CA ASP A 137 -6.81 -9.99 5.10
C ASP A 137 -7.53 -10.48 6.36
N GLN A 138 -7.90 -9.58 7.29
CA GLN A 138 -8.71 -9.91 8.46
C GLN A 138 -10.14 -10.32 8.08
N GLY A 139 -10.74 -9.70 7.05
CA GLY A 139 -12.00 -10.16 6.46
C GLY A 139 -11.89 -11.57 5.88
N GLY A 140 -10.74 -11.90 5.26
CA GLY A 140 -10.40 -13.25 4.82
C GLY A 140 -10.34 -14.25 5.97
N ASP A 141 -9.76 -13.84 7.08
CA ASP A 141 -9.68 -14.64 8.30
C ASP A 141 -11.06 -14.91 8.89
N LEU A 142 -11.95 -13.89 8.89
CA LEU A 142 -13.33 -14.06 9.30
C LEU A 142 -14.07 -15.07 8.40
N ALA A 143 -13.94 -14.95 7.08
CA ALA A 143 -14.61 -15.82 6.13
C ALA A 143 -14.09 -17.27 6.19
N ALA A 144 -12.77 -17.47 6.33
CA ALA A 144 -12.13 -18.78 6.43
C ALA A 144 -12.22 -19.43 7.83
N GLY A 145 -12.56 -18.65 8.85
CA GLY A 145 -12.70 -19.07 10.25
C GLY A 145 -14.16 -19.07 10.71
N ALA A 146 -14.50 -18.13 11.56
CA ALA A 146 -15.81 -18.05 12.23
C ALA A 146 -16.99 -18.00 11.25
N GLY A 147 -16.82 -17.39 10.07
CA GLY A 147 -17.85 -17.36 9.02
C GLY A 147 -18.17 -18.74 8.46
N MET A 148 -17.13 -19.50 8.11
CA MET A 148 -17.28 -20.89 7.61
C MET A 148 -17.91 -21.79 8.68
N GLU A 149 -17.52 -21.65 9.93
CA GLU A 149 -18.06 -22.41 11.06
C GLU A 149 -19.53 -22.05 11.32
N SER A 150 -19.87 -20.77 11.41
CA SER A 150 -21.23 -20.29 11.58
C SER A 150 -22.15 -20.78 10.44
N ALA A 151 -21.67 -20.74 9.20
CA ALA A 151 -22.41 -21.25 8.06
C ALA A 151 -22.64 -22.76 8.17
N ALA A 152 -21.62 -23.53 8.57
CA ALA A 152 -21.72 -24.98 8.74
C ALA A 152 -22.71 -25.37 9.84
N GLU A 153 -22.61 -24.72 11.01
CA GLU A 153 -23.50 -25.00 12.14
C GLU A 153 -24.96 -24.61 11.87
N SER A 154 -25.16 -23.42 11.30
CA SER A 154 -26.51 -22.95 10.97
C SER A 154 -27.20 -23.83 9.94
N ALA A 155 -26.45 -24.39 9.00
CA ALA A 155 -26.97 -25.21 7.91
C ALA A 155 -27.20 -26.70 8.29
N MET A 156 -26.84 -27.12 9.53
CA MET A 156 -27.13 -28.45 10.00
C MET A 156 -28.63 -28.77 9.93
N CYS A 157 -28.99 -30.01 9.48
CA CYS A 157 -30.37 -30.45 9.48
C CYS A 157 -30.93 -30.56 10.89
N LEU A 158 -32.14 -30.11 11.08
CA LEU A 158 -32.92 -30.45 12.29
C LEU A 158 -33.34 -31.92 12.28
N PRO A 159 -33.54 -32.55 13.44
CA PRO A 159 -34.01 -33.90 13.51
C PRO A 159 -35.33 -34.09 12.72
N GLY A 160 -35.32 -35.02 11.76
CA GLY A 160 -36.47 -35.31 10.88
C GLY A 160 -36.60 -34.36 9.67
N GLU A 161 -35.68 -33.45 9.44
CA GLU A 161 -35.63 -32.56 8.27
C GLU A 161 -34.77 -33.20 7.16
N GLU A 162 -35.37 -33.73 6.12
CA GLU A 162 -34.69 -34.16 4.89
C GLU A 162 -35.49 -33.71 3.66
N PRO A 163 -34.94 -32.89 2.75
CA PRO A 163 -33.58 -32.27 2.76
C PRO A 163 -33.45 -31.09 3.73
N CYS A 164 -32.22 -30.81 4.23
CA CYS A 164 -31.94 -29.68 5.11
C CYS A 164 -32.35 -28.35 4.47
N GLY A 165 -32.91 -27.44 5.26
CA GLY A 165 -33.32 -26.12 4.83
C GLY A 165 -32.12 -25.19 4.57
N THR A 166 -32.43 -24.10 3.89
CA THR A 166 -31.50 -22.95 3.79
C THR A 166 -31.65 -22.09 5.04
N ARG A 167 -30.54 -21.75 5.70
CA ARG A 167 -30.54 -21.02 6.96
C ARG A 167 -29.61 -19.81 6.90
N ALA A 168 -29.97 -18.77 7.65
CA ALA A 168 -29.13 -17.60 7.80
C ALA A 168 -27.98 -17.88 8.77
N PHE A 169 -26.84 -17.27 8.49
CA PHE A 169 -25.68 -17.26 9.37
C PHE A 169 -25.08 -15.85 9.45
N MET A 170 -24.34 -15.60 10.52
CA MET A 170 -23.67 -14.34 10.76
C MET A 170 -22.35 -14.62 11.50
N ALA A 171 -21.32 -13.83 11.17
CA ALA A 171 -20.08 -13.81 11.93
C ALA A 171 -19.55 -12.37 12.03
N VAL A 172 -18.89 -12.07 13.13
CA VAL A 172 -18.25 -10.79 13.39
C VAL A 172 -16.87 -11.02 13.98
N SER A 173 -15.96 -10.12 13.71
CA SER A 173 -14.64 -10.08 14.37
C SER A 173 -14.23 -8.63 14.59
N GLY A 174 -13.33 -8.41 15.54
CA GLY A 174 -12.75 -7.10 15.77
C GLY A 174 -11.51 -7.23 16.65
N GLY A 175 -10.65 -6.24 16.58
CA GLY A 175 -9.41 -6.29 17.34
C GLY A 175 -8.52 -5.07 17.15
N TYR A 176 -7.44 -5.10 17.90
CA TYR A 176 -6.32 -4.19 17.78
C TYR A 176 -5.10 -4.96 17.28
N SER A 177 -4.39 -4.42 16.29
CA SER A 177 -3.23 -5.04 15.67
C SER A 177 -2.09 -4.04 15.55
N THR A 178 -0.87 -4.48 15.81
CA THR A 178 0.36 -3.74 15.55
C THR A 178 1.19 -4.50 14.52
N TYR A 179 1.51 -3.85 13.43
CA TYR A 179 2.34 -4.39 12.34
C TYR A 179 3.76 -3.85 12.47
N LYS A 180 4.76 -4.74 12.50
CA LYS A 180 6.19 -4.42 12.68
C LYS A 180 7.06 -5.19 11.68
N THR A 181 6.67 -5.24 10.44
CA THR A 181 7.47 -5.89 9.40
C THR A 181 8.47 -4.89 8.82
N ASP A 182 8.23 -4.43 7.63
CA ASP A 182 8.99 -3.35 6.97
C ASP A 182 8.46 -1.95 7.36
N THR A 183 7.38 -1.92 8.15
CA THR A 183 6.64 -0.73 8.54
C THR A 183 6.22 -0.82 10.00
N HIS A 184 5.80 0.29 10.57
CA HIS A 184 5.23 0.33 11.90
C HIS A 184 3.91 1.09 11.86
N PHE A 185 2.79 0.37 11.99
CA PHE A 185 1.49 0.99 12.17
C PHE A 185 0.62 0.18 13.14
N ASN A 186 -0.28 0.88 13.80
CA ASN A 186 -1.30 0.31 14.66
C ASN A 186 -2.66 0.40 13.96
N MET A 187 -3.51 -0.59 14.16
CA MET A 187 -4.83 -0.62 13.55
C MET A 187 -5.87 -1.20 14.51
N THR A 188 -6.95 -0.46 14.70
CA THR A 188 -8.19 -0.98 15.32
C THR A 188 -9.18 -1.29 14.21
N SER A 189 -9.77 -2.47 14.23
CA SER A 189 -10.63 -2.93 13.13
C SER A 189 -11.83 -3.74 13.61
N GLY A 190 -12.85 -3.80 12.77
CA GLY A 190 -14.02 -4.64 12.92
C GLY A 190 -14.50 -5.16 11.57
N ASN A 191 -14.87 -6.43 11.51
CA ASN A 191 -15.38 -7.08 10.31
C ASN A 191 -16.68 -7.81 10.63
N ALA A 192 -17.60 -7.85 9.69
CA ALA A 192 -18.86 -8.54 9.80
C ALA A 192 -19.25 -9.20 8.48
N MET A 193 -19.88 -10.35 8.55
CA MET A 193 -20.50 -11.01 7.42
C MET A 193 -21.86 -11.60 7.81
N VAL A 194 -22.79 -11.59 6.86
CA VAL A 194 -24.13 -12.17 6.99
C VAL A 194 -24.50 -12.89 5.69
N GLY A 195 -25.08 -14.06 5.80
CA GLY A 195 -25.38 -14.84 4.62
C GLY A 195 -26.43 -15.93 4.82
N LEU A 196 -26.58 -16.73 3.78
CA LEU A 196 -27.43 -17.89 3.73
C LEU A 196 -26.59 -19.10 3.36
N ALA A 197 -26.76 -20.19 4.08
CA ALA A 197 -26.07 -21.45 3.82
C ALA A 197 -27.05 -22.63 3.82
N ARG A 198 -26.67 -23.67 3.09
CA ARG A 198 -27.39 -24.94 3.01
C ARG A 198 -26.43 -26.08 3.03
N TYR A 199 -26.75 -27.11 3.82
CA TYR A 199 -26.05 -28.37 3.82
C TYR A 199 -26.82 -29.39 2.96
N CYS A 200 -26.10 -30.11 2.10
CA CYS A 200 -26.63 -31.15 1.27
C CYS A 200 -25.90 -32.49 1.58
N LYS A 201 -26.63 -33.49 2.02
CA LYS A 201 -26.10 -34.83 2.26
C LYS A 201 -26.19 -35.64 0.98
N LEU A 202 -25.06 -36.11 0.51
CA LEU A 202 -24.94 -37.05 -0.61
C LEU A 202 -24.53 -38.46 -0.08
N PRO A 203 -24.69 -39.57 -0.85
CA PRO A 203 -24.46 -40.91 -0.33
C PRO A 203 -23.10 -41.18 0.31
N SER A 204 -22.05 -40.42 -0.07
CA SER A 204 -20.69 -40.63 0.43
C SER A 204 -20.00 -39.35 0.91
N VAL A 205 -20.63 -38.19 0.76
CA VAL A 205 -20.04 -36.88 1.11
C VAL A 205 -21.12 -35.93 1.61
N GLY A 206 -20.71 -35.02 2.48
CA GLY A 206 -21.52 -33.87 2.86
C GLY A 206 -21.00 -32.59 2.18
N PHE A 207 -21.88 -31.75 1.68
CA PHE A 207 -21.53 -30.52 1.02
C PHE A 207 -22.29 -29.33 1.62
N LEU A 208 -21.54 -28.35 2.09
CA LEU A 208 -22.04 -27.02 2.50
C LEU A 208 -21.82 -26.03 1.37
N ALA A 209 -22.84 -25.26 1.04
CA ALA A 209 -22.73 -24.10 0.16
C ALA A 209 -23.40 -22.88 0.80
N GLY A 210 -22.81 -21.72 0.64
CA GLY A 210 -23.36 -20.45 1.14
C GLY A 210 -22.98 -19.27 0.31
N VAL A 211 -23.79 -18.21 0.42
CA VAL A 211 -23.50 -16.89 -0.13
C VAL A 211 -23.62 -15.86 0.99
N PHE A 212 -22.86 -14.79 0.91
CA PHE A 212 -22.85 -13.78 1.97
C PHE A 212 -22.53 -12.39 1.47
N PHE A 213 -22.90 -11.40 2.27
CA PHE A 213 -22.41 -10.04 2.23
C PHE A 213 -21.41 -9.83 3.36
N GLU A 214 -20.42 -9.00 3.11
CA GLU A 214 -19.39 -8.66 4.09
C GLU A 214 -19.11 -7.16 4.14
N THR A 215 -18.62 -6.71 5.28
CA THR A 215 -18.13 -5.36 5.49
C THR A 215 -17.06 -5.35 6.57
N GLY A 216 -16.15 -4.39 6.46
CA GLY A 216 -15.16 -4.13 7.48
C GLY A 216 -14.84 -2.65 7.55
N LEU A 217 -14.35 -2.23 8.71
CA LEU A 217 -13.90 -0.87 8.96
C LEU A 217 -12.68 -0.88 9.89
N SER A 218 -11.79 0.06 9.69
CA SER A 218 -10.62 0.24 10.56
C SER A 218 -10.23 1.70 10.66
N ARG A 219 -9.54 2.01 11.77
CA ARG A 219 -8.76 3.22 11.95
C ARG A 219 -7.32 2.80 12.23
N PHE A 220 -6.37 3.52 11.66
CA PHE A 220 -4.94 3.27 11.85
C PHE A 220 -4.18 4.56 12.12
N ASP A 221 -3.03 4.41 12.77
CA ASP A 221 -1.99 5.40 12.97
C ASP A 221 -0.63 4.78 12.61
N ALA A 222 0.24 5.56 11.98
CA ALA A 222 1.60 5.15 11.63
C ALA A 222 2.59 6.27 11.95
N GLU A 223 3.76 5.90 12.47
CA GLU A 223 4.87 6.81 12.73
C GLU A 223 5.97 6.57 11.68
N HIS A 224 6.43 7.66 11.06
CA HIS A 224 7.42 7.64 9.99
C HIS A 224 8.71 8.29 10.44
N GLU A 225 9.78 7.50 10.49
CA GLU A 225 11.12 7.97 10.84
C GLU A 225 12.06 7.82 9.64
N TYR A 226 12.70 8.91 9.24
CA TYR A 226 13.67 8.92 8.14
C TYR A 226 14.95 9.63 8.55
N ALA A 227 16.10 9.02 8.24
CA ALA A 227 17.40 9.59 8.57
C ALA A 227 17.58 10.98 7.95
N GLY A 228 17.87 11.99 8.80
CA GLY A 228 18.10 13.36 8.38
C GLY A 228 16.84 14.23 8.24
N TYR A 229 15.69 13.71 8.65
CA TYR A 229 14.41 14.45 8.69
C TYR A 229 13.76 14.29 10.06
N ASP A 230 12.88 15.22 10.40
CA ASP A 230 12.01 15.08 11.56
C ASP A 230 11.02 13.96 11.31
N SER A 231 10.67 13.18 12.35
CA SER A 231 9.60 12.19 12.29
C SER A 231 8.25 12.89 12.07
N PHE A 232 7.35 12.20 11.42
CA PHE A 232 5.98 12.66 11.22
C PHE A 232 5.02 11.48 11.34
N ASP A 233 3.79 11.77 11.71
CA ASP A 233 2.74 10.78 11.86
C ASP A 233 1.76 10.85 10.70
N SER A 234 1.12 9.72 10.41
CA SER A 234 -0.04 9.64 9.55
C SER A 234 -1.17 8.91 10.27
N GLU A 235 -2.38 9.34 10.02
CA GLU A 235 -3.57 8.66 10.48
C GLU A 235 -4.56 8.45 9.33
N GLY A 236 -5.41 7.44 9.47
CA GLY A 236 -6.39 7.18 8.42
C GLY A 236 -7.42 6.14 8.78
N ASN A 237 -8.31 5.93 7.83
CA ASN A 237 -9.39 4.97 7.94
C ASN A 237 -9.44 4.10 6.68
N ALA A 238 -9.77 2.82 6.87
CA ALA A 238 -10.11 1.95 5.76
C ALA A 238 -11.47 1.29 6.02
N SER A 239 -12.23 1.07 4.95
CA SER A 239 -13.47 0.31 5.00
C SER A 239 -13.67 -0.47 3.72
N TYR A 240 -14.30 -1.63 3.83
CA TYR A 240 -14.69 -2.38 2.64
C TYR A 240 -16.11 -2.89 2.76
N TYR A 241 -16.72 -3.17 1.62
CA TYR A 241 -17.98 -3.89 1.50
C TYR A 241 -17.94 -4.78 0.26
N GLY A 242 -18.60 -5.93 0.35
CA GLY A 242 -18.58 -6.90 -0.72
C GLY A 242 -19.57 -8.02 -0.55
N ALA A 243 -19.46 -8.97 -1.47
CA ALA A 243 -20.22 -10.20 -1.45
C ALA A 243 -19.32 -11.38 -1.77
N GLY A 244 -19.71 -12.56 -1.34
CA GLY A 244 -18.95 -13.77 -1.59
C GLY A 244 -19.78 -15.05 -1.56
N ALA A 245 -19.09 -16.12 -1.87
CA ALA A 245 -19.60 -17.49 -1.75
C ALA A 245 -18.61 -18.33 -0.95
N LEU A 246 -19.10 -19.28 -0.22
CA LEU A 246 -18.30 -20.24 0.54
C LEU A 246 -18.80 -21.66 0.33
N GLY A 247 -17.90 -22.63 0.53
CA GLY A 247 -18.25 -24.03 0.46
C GLY A 247 -17.33 -24.88 1.30
N LYS A 248 -17.86 -26.02 1.80
CA LYS A 248 -17.09 -27.01 2.55
C LYS A 248 -17.58 -28.43 2.16
N LEU A 249 -16.64 -29.27 1.79
CA LEU A 249 -16.88 -30.64 1.41
C LEU A 249 -16.34 -31.56 2.51
N TYR A 250 -17.21 -32.40 3.08
CA TYR A 250 -16.86 -33.41 4.06
C TYR A 250 -16.76 -34.76 3.36
N LEU A 251 -15.60 -35.41 3.44
CA LEU A 251 -15.31 -36.68 2.76
C LEU A 251 -15.79 -37.95 3.51
N ASN A 252 -16.54 -37.76 4.60
CA ASN A 252 -17.11 -38.83 5.37
C ASN A 252 -18.56 -38.51 5.76
N GLU A 253 -19.45 -39.53 5.65
CA GLU A 253 -20.89 -39.38 5.88
C GLU A 253 -21.30 -39.01 7.32
N THR A 254 -20.44 -39.28 8.29
CA THR A 254 -20.76 -39.12 9.70
C THR A 254 -20.48 -37.72 10.21
N ALA A 255 -21.55 -36.93 10.26
CA ALA A 255 -21.68 -35.76 11.15
C ALA A 255 -20.50 -34.78 11.14
N MET A 256 -20.11 -34.25 9.95
CA MET A 256 -19.07 -33.21 9.82
C MET A 256 -17.70 -33.56 10.44
N GLN A 257 -17.38 -34.86 10.52
CA GLN A 257 -16.10 -35.38 10.98
C GLN A 257 -15.31 -36.01 9.83
N GLY A 258 -14.00 -36.15 10.04
CA GLY A 258 -13.10 -36.73 9.05
C GLY A 258 -12.39 -35.64 8.21
N LEU A 259 -11.92 -36.04 7.06
CA LEU A 259 -11.27 -35.12 6.12
C LEU A 259 -12.29 -34.19 5.49
N TYR A 260 -11.89 -32.92 5.34
CA TYR A 260 -12.66 -31.92 4.63
C TYR A 260 -11.79 -31.05 3.72
N ALA A 261 -12.44 -30.46 2.73
CA ALA A 261 -11.89 -29.35 1.95
C ALA A 261 -12.86 -28.17 2.02
N GLU A 262 -12.34 -26.96 2.06
CA GLU A 262 -13.16 -25.75 2.13
C GLU A 262 -12.59 -24.64 1.25
N GLY A 263 -13.43 -23.67 0.92
CA GLY A 263 -12.99 -22.49 0.20
C GLY A 263 -14.04 -21.39 0.19
N SER A 264 -13.60 -20.19 -0.12
CA SER A 264 -14.47 -19.04 -0.39
C SER A 264 -13.88 -18.17 -1.48
N PHE A 265 -14.76 -17.39 -2.10
CA PHE A 265 -14.42 -16.33 -3.04
C PHE A 265 -15.20 -15.08 -2.66
N ARG A 266 -14.54 -13.89 -2.72
CA ARG A 266 -15.07 -12.60 -2.29
C ARG A 266 -14.71 -11.53 -3.30
N ILE A 267 -15.63 -10.59 -3.55
CA ILE A 267 -15.41 -9.42 -4.39
C ILE A 267 -16.09 -8.21 -3.76
N GLY A 268 -15.53 -7.04 -3.96
CA GLY A 268 -16.12 -5.81 -3.43
C GLY A 268 -15.28 -4.58 -3.71
N MET A 269 -15.50 -3.57 -2.89
CA MET A 269 -14.81 -2.28 -2.94
C MET A 269 -14.14 -2.00 -1.61
N LEU A 270 -12.90 -1.58 -1.67
CA LEU A 270 -12.10 -1.06 -0.57
C LEU A 270 -12.03 0.45 -0.71
N ASN A 271 -12.39 1.17 0.34
CA ASN A 271 -12.22 2.61 0.45
C ASN A 271 -11.21 2.87 1.55
N TYR A 272 -10.29 3.78 1.33
CA TYR A 272 -9.38 4.23 2.37
C TYR A 272 -9.00 5.69 2.15
N ASN A 273 -8.68 6.35 3.25
CA ASN A 273 -8.16 7.71 3.29
C ASN A 273 -7.12 7.81 4.39
N TRP A 274 -6.14 8.68 4.17
CA TRP A 274 -5.14 9.04 5.15
C TRP A 274 -4.68 10.47 4.95
N ASP A 275 -4.16 11.05 6.00
CA ASP A 275 -3.51 12.35 6.06
C ASP A 275 -2.25 12.27 6.92
N THR A 276 -1.32 13.20 6.70
CA THR A 276 -0.04 13.24 7.43
C THR A 276 0.07 14.53 8.21
N ASP A 277 0.48 14.43 9.48
CA ASP A 277 0.91 15.57 10.28
C ASP A 277 2.41 15.77 10.09
N GLY A 278 2.81 16.94 9.60
CA GLY A 278 4.22 17.35 9.61
C GLY A 278 5.00 17.22 8.31
N TRP A 279 4.57 16.43 7.34
CA TRP A 279 5.16 16.49 6.00
C TRP A 279 4.38 17.44 5.11
N LEU A 280 4.82 18.70 5.13
CA LEU A 280 4.23 19.74 4.29
C LEU A 280 4.86 19.71 2.89
N VAL A 281 4.00 19.56 1.89
CA VAL A 281 4.38 19.71 0.48
C VAL A 281 3.71 20.96 -0.06
N ASN A 282 4.52 21.92 -0.52
CA ASN A 282 4.05 23.24 -0.95
C ASN A 282 3.23 23.99 0.13
N GLY A 283 3.48 23.72 1.42
CA GLY A 283 2.76 24.34 2.55
C GLY A 283 1.41 23.70 2.90
N SER A 284 1.07 22.57 2.30
CA SER A 284 -0.13 21.76 2.62
C SER A 284 0.28 20.39 3.13
N GLU A 285 -0.47 19.86 4.07
CA GLU A 285 -0.35 18.48 4.51
C GLU A 285 -0.64 17.52 3.35
N ALA A 286 0.02 16.36 3.35
CA ALA A 286 -0.24 15.34 2.35
C ALA A 286 -1.46 14.53 2.76
N ASP A 287 -2.48 14.54 1.91
CA ASP A 287 -3.71 13.77 2.07
C ASP A 287 -4.01 12.92 0.83
N TYR A 288 -4.68 11.82 1.03
CA TYR A 288 -5.09 10.93 -0.04
C TYR A 288 -6.36 10.17 0.29
N SER A 289 -7.22 9.99 -0.69
CA SER A 289 -8.39 9.12 -0.61
C SER A 289 -8.58 8.31 -1.88
N SER A 290 -9.00 7.04 -1.72
CA SER A 290 -9.17 6.12 -2.84
C SER A 290 -10.32 5.15 -2.63
N GLN A 291 -10.84 4.66 -3.76
CA GLN A 291 -11.79 3.57 -3.83
C GLN A 291 -11.32 2.57 -4.88
N SER A 292 -10.90 1.38 -4.43
CA SER A 292 -10.34 0.34 -5.30
C SER A 292 -11.15 -0.95 -5.23
N PRO A 293 -11.44 -1.61 -6.37
CA PRO A 293 -12.03 -2.93 -6.35
C PRO A 293 -11.06 -3.97 -5.77
N TYR A 294 -11.62 -4.96 -5.06
CA TYR A 294 -10.85 -6.08 -4.56
C TYR A 294 -11.46 -7.41 -4.96
N MET A 295 -10.60 -8.42 -5.01
CA MET A 295 -10.95 -9.85 -5.08
C MET A 295 -10.16 -10.60 -4.03
N ALA A 296 -10.78 -11.61 -3.42
CA ALA A 296 -10.08 -12.46 -2.47
C ALA A 296 -10.64 -13.90 -2.52
N ALA A 297 -9.78 -14.84 -2.17
CA ALA A 297 -10.15 -16.23 -2.11
C ALA A 297 -9.39 -16.94 -0.99
N HIS A 298 -9.97 -18.00 -0.46
CA HIS A 298 -9.24 -18.98 0.33
C HIS A 298 -9.56 -20.38 -0.11
N GLY A 299 -8.61 -21.30 0.10
CA GLY A 299 -8.78 -22.73 -0.04
C GLY A 299 -8.09 -23.43 1.12
N GLY A 300 -8.72 -24.44 1.67
CA GLY A 300 -8.19 -25.15 2.83
C GLY A 300 -8.54 -26.64 2.80
N ILE A 301 -7.74 -27.40 3.53
CA ILE A 301 -7.99 -28.80 3.85
C ILE A 301 -7.82 -28.98 5.35
N GLY A 302 -8.55 -29.91 5.92
CA GLY A 302 -8.41 -30.23 7.33
C GLY A 302 -8.98 -31.60 7.67
N TRP A 303 -8.78 -31.94 8.92
CA TRP A 303 -9.25 -33.18 9.50
C TRP A 303 -9.81 -32.91 10.89
N MET A 304 -11.09 -33.19 11.04
CA MET A 304 -11.83 -33.01 12.28
C MET A 304 -12.15 -34.35 12.90
N LYS A 305 -11.89 -34.54 14.18
CA LYS A 305 -12.14 -35.76 14.94
C LYS A 305 -12.62 -35.44 16.34
N SER A 306 -13.70 -36.14 16.78
CA SER A 306 -14.04 -36.17 18.21
C SER A 306 -13.00 -36.99 18.96
N VAL A 307 -12.28 -36.34 19.86
CA VAL A 307 -11.30 -37.00 20.75
C VAL A 307 -12.02 -37.62 21.95
N THR A 308 -13.07 -36.94 22.41
CA THR A 308 -14.02 -37.46 23.42
C THR A 308 -15.42 -37.02 23.00
N ASP A 309 -16.45 -37.45 23.73
CA ASP A 309 -17.85 -37.02 23.48
C ASP A 309 -18.03 -35.50 23.60
N SER A 310 -17.13 -34.83 24.34
CA SER A 310 -17.18 -33.40 24.64
C SER A 310 -16.08 -32.59 24.00
N VAL A 311 -15.14 -33.18 23.26
CA VAL A 311 -13.97 -32.48 22.68
C VAL A 311 -13.73 -32.90 21.25
N ASP A 312 -13.78 -31.93 20.36
CA ASP A 312 -13.42 -32.09 18.95
C ASP A 312 -12.04 -31.45 18.69
N LEU A 313 -11.21 -32.14 17.94
CA LEU A 313 -9.92 -31.64 17.41
C LEU A 313 -10.06 -31.38 15.93
N ASP A 314 -9.68 -30.20 15.50
CA ASP A 314 -9.55 -29.81 14.08
C ASP A 314 -8.09 -29.45 13.78
N ILE A 315 -7.52 -30.09 12.77
CA ILE A 315 -6.16 -29.79 12.25
C ILE A 315 -6.34 -29.35 10.80
N TYR A 316 -5.80 -28.20 10.45
CA TYR A 316 -6.04 -27.60 9.14
C TYR A 316 -4.81 -26.93 8.53
N ALA A 317 -4.85 -26.82 7.19
CA ALA A 317 -3.98 -25.96 6.41
C ALA A 317 -4.85 -25.15 5.43
N LYS A 318 -4.60 -23.82 5.37
CA LYS A 318 -5.38 -22.86 4.57
C LYS A 318 -4.45 -21.94 3.80
N TYR A 319 -4.73 -21.76 2.51
CA TYR A 319 -4.11 -20.74 1.68
C TYR A 319 -5.10 -19.59 1.49
N LEU A 320 -4.66 -18.36 1.72
CA LEU A 320 -5.46 -17.17 1.60
C LEU A 320 -4.80 -16.23 0.60
N TRP A 321 -5.59 -15.66 -0.30
CA TRP A 321 -5.17 -14.70 -1.30
C TRP A 321 -6.12 -13.52 -1.31
N SER A 322 -5.56 -12.30 -1.39
CA SER A 322 -6.30 -11.06 -1.56
C SER A 322 -5.60 -10.21 -2.62
N HIS A 323 -6.38 -9.55 -3.46
CA HIS A 323 -5.94 -8.63 -4.50
C HIS A 323 -6.73 -7.33 -4.42
N VAL A 324 -6.03 -6.20 -4.43
CA VAL A 324 -6.59 -4.85 -4.52
C VAL A 324 -6.04 -4.20 -5.78
N SER A 325 -6.90 -3.69 -6.62
CA SER A 325 -6.49 -3.00 -7.85
C SER A 325 -5.67 -1.76 -7.55
N GLY A 326 -4.77 -1.42 -8.46
CA GLY A 326 -4.04 -0.16 -8.43
C GLY A 326 -4.96 1.05 -8.59
N ASP A 327 -4.43 2.22 -8.29
CA ASP A 327 -5.14 3.48 -8.37
C ASP A 327 -4.22 4.62 -8.81
N ASP A 328 -4.72 5.49 -9.66
CA ASP A 328 -4.06 6.71 -10.10
C ASP A 328 -4.61 7.88 -9.29
N GLY A 329 -3.75 8.56 -8.53
CA GLY A 329 -4.16 9.64 -7.65
C GLY A 329 -3.27 10.87 -7.70
N SER A 330 -3.59 11.81 -6.83
CA SER A 330 -2.80 13.03 -6.63
C SER A 330 -2.67 13.29 -5.13
N ILE A 331 -1.44 13.49 -4.68
CA ILE A 331 -1.12 13.89 -3.32
C ILE A 331 -0.56 15.30 -3.39
N SER A 332 -1.18 16.26 -2.70
CA SER A 332 -0.79 17.68 -2.71
C SER A 332 -0.54 18.25 -4.12
N GLY A 333 -1.33 17.81 -5.10
CA GLY A 333 -1.25 18.22 -6.50
C GLY A 333 -0.18 17.50 -7.33
N SER A 334 0.59 16.58 -6.74
CA SER A 334 1.56 15.73 -7.45
C SER A 334 0.94 14.41 -7.85
N ARG A 335 1.15 13.99 -9.08
CA ARG A 335 0.62 12.71 -9.56
C ARG A 335 1.37 11.55 -8.93
N VAL A 336 0.62 10.64 -8.35
CA VAL A 336 1.11 9.38 -7.77
C VAL A 336 0.28 8.24 -8.36
N ASN A 337 0.94 7.25 -8.93
CA ASN A 337 0.30 6.03 -9.40
C ASN A 337 0.60 4.92 -8.41
N PHE A 338 -0.42 4.27 -7.90
CA PHE A 338 -0.29 3.15 -6.97
C PHE A 338 -0.48 1.83 -7.71
N ASP A 339 0.48 0.93 -7.55
CA ASP A 339 0.38 -0.42 -8.07
C ASP A 339 -0.74 -1.22 -7.39
N ALA A 340 -1.20 -2.27 -8.04
CA ALA A 340 -2.05 -3.26 -7.42
C ALA A 340 -1.32 -3.94 -6.23
N MET A 341 -2.06 -4.26 -5.19
CA MET A 341 -1.54 -4.98 -4.02
C MET A 341 -2.07 -6.41 -4.01
N ASP A 342 -1.17 -7.36 -3.81
CA ASP A 342 -1.51 -8.77 -3.59
C ASP A 342 -1.06 -9.21 -2.21
N SER A 343 -1.85 -10.05 -1.55
CA SER A 343 -1.50 -10.77 -0.33
C SER A 343 -1.61 -12.26 -0.57
N ASN A 344 -0.59 -13.00 -0.16
CA ASN A 344 -0.54 -14.46 -0.25
C ASN A 344 -0.08 -15.02 1.08
N ARG A 345 -0.96 -15.78 1.76
CA ARG A 345 -0.73 -16.32 3.10
C ARG A 345 -0.99 -17.81 3.14
N LEU A 346 -0.14 -18.55 3.85
CA LEU A 346 -0.34 -19.96 4.16
C LEU A 346 -0.39 -20.13 5.67
N ARG A 347 -1.49 -20.70 6.17
CA ARG A 347 -1.73 -20.93 7.59
C ARG A 347 -1.89 -22.41 7.87
N GLY A 348 -1.19 -22.92 8.87
CA GLY A 348 -1.39 -24.25 9.43
C GLY A 348 -1.71 -24.15 10.91
N GLY A 349 -2.71 -24.89 11.39
CA GLY A 349 -3.14 -24.78 12.77
C GLY A 349 -3.88 -26.00 13.30
N ALA A 350 -4.12 -25.93 14.60
CA ALA A 350 -4.95 -26.91 15.31
C ALA A 350 -5.87 -26.20 16.29
N ARG A 351 -7.10 -26.68 16.43
CA ARG A 351 -8.13 -26.18 17.33
C ARG A 351 -8.78 -27.32 18.12
N LEU A 352 -8.95 -27.08 19.41
CA LEU A 352 -9.75 -27.92 20.30
C LEU A 352 -11.04 -27.19 20.61
N SER A 353 -12.18 -27.80 20.31
CA SER A 353 -13.52 -27.29 20.62
C SER A 353 -14.14 -28.13 21.72
N PHE A 354 -14.66 -27.47 22.75
CA PHE A 354 -15.23 -28.10 23.93
C PHE A 354 -16.73 -27.84 23.96
N LYS A 355 -17.53 -28.91 23.97
CA LYS A 355 -18.99 -28.86 24.06
C LYS A 355 -19.39 -28.64 25.51
N GLY A 356 -19.73 -27.43 25.88
CA GLY A 356 -20.13 -27.08 27.26
C GLY A 356 -21.59 -27.42 27.56
N SER A 357 -22.53 -26.99 26.71
CA SER A 357 -23.96 -27.29 26.79
C SER A 357 -24.60 -27.21 25.39
N GLU A 358 -25.88 -27.49 25.26
CA GLU A 358 -26.61 -27.34 23.98
C GLU A 358 -26.55 -25.91 23.43
N ALA A 359 -26.48 -24.89 24.31
CA ALA A 359 -26.45 -23.47 23.95
C ALA A 359 -25.03 -22.86 23.92
N PHE A 360 -23.98 -23.59 24.34
CA PHE A 360 -22.69 -22.99 24.56
C PHE A 360 -21.53 -23.95 24.30
N SER A 361 -20.54 -23.49 23.55
CA SER A 361 -19.26 -24.16 23.38
C SER A 361 -18.11 -23.14 23.48
N TRP A 362 -16.92 -23.61 23.77
CA TRP A 362 -15.70 -22.79 23.76
C TRP A 362 -14.59 -23.51 23.04
N TYR A 363 -13.62 -22.76 22.55
CA TYR A 363 -12.50 -23.35 21.84
C TYR A 363 -11.18 -22.67 22.20
N PHE A 364 -10.13 -23.41 21.96
CA PHE A 364 -8.74 -22.95 22.05
C PHE A 364 -7.97 -23.46 20.82
N GLY A 365 -7.18 -22.60 20.20
CA GLY A 365 -6.42 -22.94 19.00
C GLY A 365 -5.05 -22.29 18.97
N ALA A 366 -4.18 -22.89 18.17
CA ALA A 366 -2.88 -22.34 17.82
C ALA A 366 -2.63 -22.53 16.32
N ALA A 367 -2.01 -21.55 15.71
CA ALA A 367 -1.67 -21.60 14.30
C ALA A 367 -0.35 -20.86 14.01
N TYR A 368 0.28 -21.24 12.92
CA TYR A 368 1.40 -20.52 12.32
C TYR A 368 1.00 -20.10 10.91
N GLU A 369 1.28 -18.84 10.59
CA GLU A 369 1.03 -18.26 9.27
C GLU A 369 2.31 -17.68 8.70
N ARG A 370 2.54 -17.93 7.43
CA ARG A 370 3.56 -17.27 6.62
C ARG A 370 2.88 -16.43 5.55
N GLN A 371 3.14 -15.12 5.58
CA GLN A 371 2.79 -14.20 4.50
C GLN A 371 3.96 -14.10 3.53
N PHE A 372 3.80 -14.63 2.33
CA PHE A 372 4.84 -14.67 1.29
C PHE A 372 4.90 -13.37 0.50
N TYR A 373 3.75 -12.71 0.36
CA TYR A 373 3.59 -11.49 -0.41
C TYR A 373 2.55 -10.60 0.26
N GLY A 374 2.74 -9.31 0.23
CA GLY A 374 1.88 -8.29 0.83
C GLY A 374 2.52 -6.93 0.60
N ARG A 375 2.81 -6.60 -0.67
CA ARG A 375 3.59 -5.42 -1.04
C ARG A 375 2.67 -4.31 -1.51
N SER A 376 2.96 -3.07 -1.05
CA SER A 376 2.50 -1.82 -1.65
C SER A 376 3.67 -1.13 -2.34
N ALA A 377 3.44 -0.65 -3.57
CA ALA A 377 4.40 0.09 -4.36
C ALA A 377 3.67 1.19 -5.14
N SER A 378 4.40 2.23 -5.50
CA SER A 378 3.88 3.37 -6.26
C SER A 378 5.00 4.04 -7.03
N ASP A 379 4.64 4.91 -7.95
CA ASP A 379 5.55 5.82 -8.62
C ASP A 379 5.05 7.27 -8.51
N VAL A 380 5.98 8.21 -8.51
CA VAL A 380 5.73 9.64 -8.61
C VAL A 380 6.29 10.13 -9.94
N TYR A 381 5.42 10.55 -10.84
CA TYR A 381 5.79 10.96 -12.19
C TYR A 381 6.64 9.93 -12.97
N GLY A 382 6.42 8.62 -12.73
CA GLY A 382 7.17 7.54 -13.35
C GLY A 382 8.50 7.19 -12.66
N HIS A 383 8.78 7.76 -11.49
CA HIS A 383 9.91 7.39 -10.65
C HIS A 383 9.43 6.53 -9.48
N ASP A 384 9.90 5.30 -9.41
CA ASP A 384 9.52 4.34 -8.38
C ASP A 384 9.80 4.88 -6.98
N THR A 385 8.81 4.77 -6.10
CA THR A 385 8.94 5.07 -4.67
C THR A 385 9.43 3.84 -3.90
N PRO A 386 10.05 3.99 -2.74
CA PRO A 386 10.39 2.85 -1.90
C PRO A 386 9.12 2.10 -1.47
N SER A 387 9.06 0.80 -1.75
CA SER A 387 7.91 -0.04 -1.42
C SER A 387 7.84 -0.40 0.06
N ALA A 388 6.66 -0.80 0.53
CA ALA A 388 6.41 -1.32 1.86
C ALA A 388 5.73 -2.70 1.79
N SER A 389 5.85 -3.52 2.85
CA SER A 389 5.38 -4.90 2.79
C SER A 389 4.90 -5.43 4.14
N LEU A 390 3.84 -6.27 4.10
CA LEU A 390 3.35 -7.08 5.22
C LEU A 390 3.99 -8.47 5.27
N LYS A 391 4.94 -8.77 4.40
CA LYS A 391 5.62 -10.08 4.36
C LYS A 391 6.24 -10.41 5.72
N GLY A 392 5.91 -11.59 6.24
CA GLY A 392 6.39 -11.99 7.57
C GLY A 392 5.83 -13.32 8.04
N ASP A 393 6.17 -13.64 9.26
CA ASP A 393 5.74 -14.84 9.97
C ASP A 393 4.89 -14.44 11.18
N THR A 394 3.80 -15.15 11.43
CA THR A 394 2.89 -14.89 12.54
C THR A 394 2.61 -16.17 13.31
N ALA A 395 2.86 -16.18 14.60
CA ALA A 395 2.35 -17.20 15.51
C ALA A 395 1.04 -16.70 16.12
N MET A 396 0.03 -17.54 16.09
CA MET A 396 -1.33 -17.21 16.54
C MET A 396 -1.72 -18.11 17.70
N VAL A 397 -2.37 -17.54 18.69
CA VAL A 397 -3.10 -18.25 19.73
C VAL A 397 -4.51 -17.67 19.77
N GLU A 398 -5.51 -18.52 19.73
CA GLU A 398 -6.89 -18.11 19.74
C GLU A 398 -7.68 -18.79 20.88
N ALA A 399 -8.62 -18.09 21.45
CA ALA A 399 -9.62 -18.63 22.35
C ALA A 399 -10.94 -17.94 22.08
N GLY A 400 -12.04 -18.68 22.15
CA GLY A 400 -13.33 -18.09 21.86
C GLY A 400 -14.49 -18.86 22.49
N LEU A 401 -15.62 -18.18 22.47
CA LEU A 401 -16.91 -18.67 22.95
C LEU A 401 -17.88 -18.65 21.79
N GLN A 402 -18.67 -19.71 21.67
CA GLN A 402 -19.69 -19.86 20.65
C GLN A 402 -21.03 -20.09 21.29
N LEU A 403 -21.96 -19.22 21.01
CA LEU A 403 -23.35 -19.34 21.46
C LEU A 403 -24.18 -19.94 20.33
N LYS A 404 -24.92 -20.97 20.66
CA LYS A 404 -25.88 -21.61 19.74
C LYS A 404 -27.26 -21.05 20.04
N PRO A 405 -27.92 -20.41 19.07
CA PRO A 405 -29.25 -19.85 19.26
C PRO A 405 -30.33 -20.93 19.39
#